data_39a68120b7307416c6ce74802a2eb38b
#
_entry.id   39a68120b7307416c6ce74802a2eb38b
#
_cell.length_a   1.000
_cell.length_b   1.000
_cell.length_c   1.000
_cell.angle_alpha   90.00
_cell.angle_beta   90.00
_cell.angle_gamma   90.00
#
_symmetry.space_group_name_H-M   'P 1'
#
loop_
_entity.id
_entity.type
_entity.pdbx_description
1 polymer ?
#
loop_
_entity_poly.entity_id
_entity_poly.type
_entity_poly.pdbx_seq_one_letter_code
_entity_poly.pdbx_strand_id
1 'polypeptide(L)'
;MKAIGLNLILAQAGLYVASKSFEFVPYTQIFTRILNNDNIFKSESTFAVEINELRSIINLSDNKSLVLGDELCSGTETISAIKIVYAGLHTLCERKCSFVFTSHLHQLMDLPQIHTLPNLKVYHLEITNDNGKLIYNRKLKSGQGPSVYGMKVCEALGLPQEFLDIANSIDIVENKKKSSPYNKKVVLDKCLSLI
;
A
#
# COMPACT_ATOMS: atom_id res chain seq x y z
N MET A 1 8.52 -3.46 0.53
CA MET A 1 8.79 -2.96 -0.84
C MET A 1 10.23 -3.21 -1.28
N LYS A 2 11.26 -2.55 -0.70
CA LYS A 2 12.68 -2.70 -1.12
C LYS A 2 13.14 -4.17 -1.18
N ALA A 3 12.79 -5.00 -0.19
CA ALA A 3 13.16 -6.42 -0.18
C ALA A 3 12.58 -7.20 -1.38
N ILE A 4 11.36 -6.92 -1.81
CA ILE A 4 10.74 -7.55 -2.98
C ILE A 4 11.54 -7.22 -4.24
N GLY A 5 11.81 -5.93 -4.47
CA GLY A 5 12.57 -5.48 -5.64
C GLY A 5 14.00 -6.03 -5.66
N LEU A 6 14.70 -6.00 -4.54
CA LEU A 6 16.07 -6.53 -4.44
C LEU A 6 16.11 -8.05 -4.68
N ASN A 7 15.22 -8.83 -4.06
CA ASN A 7 15.17 -10.26 -4.28
C ASN A 7 14.85 -10.60 -5.74
N LEU A 8 13.96 -9.84 -6.39
CA LEU A 8 13.67 -10.06 -7.80
C LEU A 8 14.88 -9.77 -8.69
N ILE A 9 15.61 -8.67 -8.45
CA ILE A 9 16.82 -8.33 -9.20
C ILE A 9 17.89 -9.44 -9.02
N LEU A 10 18.11 -9.87 -7.78
CA LEU A 10 19.04 -10.97 -7.47
C LEU A 10 18.64 -12.26 -8.18
N ALA A 11 17.36 -12.64 -8.11
CA ALA A 11 16.85 -13.85 -8.75
C ALA A 11 17.02 -13.80 -10.28
N GLN A 12 16.68 -12.67 -10.92
CA GLN A 12 16.85 -12.50 -12.37
C GLN A 12 18.32 -12.47 -12.80
N ALA A 13 19.23 -12.09 -11.92
CA ALA A 13 20.67 -12.18 -12.12
C ALA A 13 21.24 -13.57 -11.85
N GLY A 14 20.41 -14.56 -11.46
CA GLY A 14 20.87 -15.92 -11.11
C GLY A 14 21.58 -16.00 -9.75
N LEU A 15 21.37 -15.03 -8.87
CA LEU A 15 21.97 -14.95 -7.55
C LEU A 15 21.03 -15.51 -6.46
N TYR A 16 21.57 -15.80 -5.29
CA TYR A 16 20.78 -16.21 -4.13
C TYR A 16 19.88 -15.06 -3.63
N VAL A 17 18.70 -15.43 -3.18
CA VAL A 17 17.70 -14.52 -2.62
C VAL A 17 17.52 -14.72 -1.12
N ALA A 18 17.15 -13.68 -0.41
CA ALA A 18 16.91 -13.70 1.03
C ALA A 18 15.49 -14.22 1.37
N SER A 19 15.17 -15.44 0.90
CA SER A 19 13.88 -16.09 1.18
C SER A 19 14.03 -17.61 1.22
N LYS A 20 13.10 -18.29 1.87
CA LYS A 20 13.07 -19.78 1.90
C LYS A 20 12.71 -20.39 0.55
N SER A 21 11.84 -19.72 -0.19
CA SER A 21 11.45 -20.06 -1.57
C SER A 21 11.15 -18.77 -2.31
N PHE A 22 11.41 -18.75 -3.61
CA PHE A 22 11.13 -17.60 -4.45
C PHE A 22 10.77 -18.08 -5.86
N GLU A 23 9.50 -17.92 -6.21
CA GLU A 23 9.00 -18.24 -7.53
C GLU A 23 8.57 -16.96 -8.21
N PHE A 24 8.98 -16.74 -9.44
CA PHE A 24 8.66 -15.53 -10.18
C PHE A 24 8.61 -15.78 -11.69
N VAL A 25 7.91 -14.89 -12.38
CA VAL A 25 7.98 -14.77 -13.84
C VAL A 25 8.94 -13.62 -14.14
N PRO A 26 9.89 -13.79 -15.06
CA PRO A 26 10.84 -12.72 -15.39
C PRO A 26 10.14 -11.44 -15.86
N TYR A 27 10.55 -10.32 -15.30
CA TYR A 27 10.10 -8.99 -15.70
C TYR A 27 11.13 -8.31 -16.58
N THR A 28 10.66 -7.58 -17.59
CA THR A 28 11.52 -6.78 -18.47
C THR A 28 11.78 -5.39 -17.92
N GLN A 29 10.89 -4.91 -17.02
CA GLN A 29 10.96 -3.58 -16.45
C GLN A 29 10.54 -3.62 -14.98
N ILE A 30 11.24 -2.86 -14.14
CA ILE A 30 10.90 -2.64 -12.73
C ILE A 30 10.81 -1.14 -12.51
N PHE A 31 9.63 -0.67 -12.17
CA PHE A 31 9.39 0.72 -11.78
C PHE A 31 9.29 0.81 -10.26
N THR A 32 9.96 1.80 -9.69
CA THR A 32 9.90 2.03 -8.26
C THR A 32 9.49 3.46 -7.97
N ARG A 33 8.50 3.64 -7.11
CA ARG A 33 8.19 4.90 -6.44
C ARG A 33 8.24 4.63 -4.94
N ILE A 34 9.45 4.65 -4.41
CA ILE A 34 9.72 4.44 -2.99
C ILE A 34 10.15 5.80 -2.43
N LEU A 35 9.48 6.25 -1.37
CA LEU A 35 9.80 7.51 -0.70
C LEU A 35 11.29 7.51 -0.33
N ASN A 36 12.05 8.37 -1.01
CA ASN A 36 13.37 8.77 -0.56
C ASN A 36 13.18 10.13 0.11
N ASN A 37 13.47 10.21 1.39
CA ASN A 37 13.65 11.49 2.05
C ASN A 37 14.72 12.28 1.28
N ASP A 38 14.37 13.52 0.92
CA ASP A 38 15.24 14.60 0.53
C ASP A 38 15.78 14.65 -0.91
N ASN A 39 15.03 15.34 -1.74
CA ASN A 39 15.65 16.13 -2.79
C ASN A 39 15.39 17.64 -2.53
N ILE A 40 16.08 18.18 -1.51
CA ILE A 40 16.05 19.60 -1.09
C ILE A 40 16.47 20.55 -2.25
N PHE A 41 17.05 20.01 -3.32
CA PHE A 41 17.60 20.79 -4.44
C PHE A 41 16.67 20.97 -5.64
N LYS A 42 15.47 20.35 -5.64
CA LYS A 42 14.51 20.60 -6.71
C LYS A 42 13.43 21.56 -6.21
N SER A 43 13.32 22.72 -6.87
CA SER A 43 12.30 23.76 -6.66
C SER A 43 10.88 23.28 -7.01
N GLU A 44 10.68 22.03 -7.42
CA GLU A 44 9.37 21.45 -7.68
C GLU A 44 8.76 20.93 -6.38
N SER A 45 7.45 21.10 -6.22
CA SER A 45 6.75 20.50 -5.10
C SER A 45 6.93 18.98 -5.15
N THR A 46 7.10 18.33 -3.99
CA THR A 46 7.24 16.87 -3.88
C THR A 46 6.10 16.14 -4.61
N PHE A 47 4.90 16.71 -4.59
CA PHE A 47 3.74 16.18 -5.30
C PHE A 47 3.89 16.23 -6.83
N ALA A 48 4.46 17.31 -7.40
CA ALA A 48 4.69 17.39 -8.85
C ALA A 48 5.69 16.32 -9.32
N VAL A 49 6.74 16.06 -8.53
CA VAL A 49 7.69 14.98 -8.79
C VAL A 49 6.98 13.62 -8.76
N GLU A 50 6.14 13.36 -7.75
CA GLU A 50 5.35 12.13 -7.66
C GLU A 50 4.48 11.90 -8.89
N ILE A 51 3.78 12.93 -9.34
CA ILE A 51 2.90 12.82 -10.52
C ILE A 51 3.69 12.61 -11.80
N ASN A 52 4.87 13.21 -11.94
CA ASN A 52 5.75 12.96 -13.10
C ASN A 52 6.27 11.52 -13.12
N GLU A 53 6.63 10.96 -11.97
CA GLU A 53 7.02 9.55 -11.84
C GLU A 53 5.84 8.62 -12.16
N LEU A 54 4.65 8.89 -11.59
CA LEU A 54 3.44 8.14 -11.92
C LEU A 54 3.11 8.20 -13.40
N ARG A 55 3.23 9.38 -14.04
CA ARG A 55 3.05 9.54 -15.49
C ARG A 55 4.00 8.64 -16.26
N SER A 56 5.27 8.56 -15.85
CA SER A 56 6.26 7.70 -16.50
C SER A 56 5.90 6.22 -16.35
N ILE A 57 5.50 5.80 -15.15
CA ILE A 57 5.03 4.44 -14.88
C ILE A 57 3.82 4.11 -15.76
N ILE A 58 2.80 4.98 -15.77
CA ILE A 58 1.60 4.79 -16.58
C ILE A 58 1.91 4.74 -18.07
N ASN A 59 2.85 5.50 -18.58
CA ASN A 59 3.15 5.51 -20.02
C ASN A 59 3.99 4.31 -20.46
N LEU A 60 4.88 3.82 -19.63
CA LEU A 60 5.91 2.85 -20.01
C LEU A 60 5.62 1.42 -19.54
N SER A 61 4.76 1.23 -18.53
CA SER A 61 4.49 -0.10 -18.00
C SER A 61 3.60 -0.95 -18.92
N ASP A 62 3.86 -2.24 -18.91
CA ASP A 62 3.16 -3.28 -19.65
C ASP A 62 2.91 -4.53 -18.81
N ASN A 63 2.46 -5.62 -19.43
CA ASN A 63 2.17 -6.90 -18.74
C ASN A 63 3.43 -7.67 -18.31
N LYS A 64 4.63 -7.21 -18.65
CA LYS A 64 5.93 -7.73 -18.20
C LYS A 64 6.64 -6.78 -17.24
N SER A 65 5.92 -5.82 -16.71
CA SER A 65 6.45 -4.82 -15.77
C SER A 65 6.05 -5.15 -14.34
N LEU A 66 6.96 -4.89 -13.39
CA LEU A 66 6.67 -4.83 -11.97
C LEU A 66 6.72 -3.38 -11.49
N VAL A 67 5.66 -2.94 -10.81
CA VAL A 67 5.57 -1.60 -10.21
C VAL A 67 5.57 -1.71 -8.69
N LEU A 68 6.50 -1.04 -8.02
CA LEU A 68 6.62 -0.97 -6.56
C LEU A 68 6.37 0.47 -6.11
N GLY A 69 5.19 0.75 -5.56
CA GLY A 69 4.79 2.09 -5.13
C GLY A 69 4.59 2.18 -3.61
N ASP A 70 5.26 3.14 -2.98
CA ASP A 70 5.22 3.37 -1.55
C ASP A 70 4.55 4.72 -1.26
N GLU A 71 3.38 4.67 -0.59
CA GLU A 71 2.59 5.83 -0.15
C GLU A 71 2.37 6.90 -1.23
N LEU A 72 1.93 6.48 -2.42
CA LEU A 72 1.66 7.39 -3.53
C LEU A 72 0.68 8.49 -3.13
N CYS A 73 0.96 9.73 -3.55
CA CYS A 73 0.15 10.93 -3.30
C CYS A 73 0.06 11.34 -1.82
N SER A 74 1.09 11.04 -1.02
CA SER A 74 1.15 11.49 0.38
C SER A 74 1.26 13.02 0.53
N GLY A 75 1.68 13.73 -0.51
CA GLY A 75 1.89 15.19 -0.53
C GLY A 75 0.69 16.04 -0.97
N THR A 76 -0.52 15.46 -1.13
CA THR A 76 -1.72 16.22 -1.55
C THR A 76 -2.92 15.96 -0.65
N GLU A 77 -4.02 16.69 -0.91
CA GLU A 77 -5.24 16.50 -0.13
C GLU A 77 -5.87 15.11 -0.39
N THR A 78 -6.49 14.53 0.63
CA THR A 78 -6.95 13.15 0.68
C THR A 78 -7.88 12.78 -0.49
N ILE A 79 -8.79 13.68 -0.90
CA ILE A 79 -9.76 13.38 -1.96
C ILE A 79 -9.08 13.21 -3.32
N SER A 80 -8.15 14.09 -3.67
CA SER A 80 -7.36 13.96 -4.91
C SER A 80 -6.43 12.76 -4.84
N ALA A 81 -5.79 12.51 -3.70
CA ALA A 81 -4.95 11.34 -3.50
C ALA A 81 -5.72 10.04 -3.79
N ILE A 82 -6.93 9.88 -3.21
CA ILE A 82 -7.78 8.70 -3.44
C ILE A 82 -8.11 8.53 -4.93
N LYS A 83 -8.51 9.62 -5.62
CA LYS A 83 -8.87 9.58 -7.05
C LYS A 83 -7.67 9.19 -7.92
N ILE A 84 -6.51 9.76 -7.65
CA ILE A 84 -5.28 9.52 -8.42
C ILE A 84 -4.78 8.08 -8.20
N VAL A 85 -4.73 7.64 -6.93
CA VAL A 85 -4.31 6.27 -6.60
C VAL A 85 -5.26 5.26 -7.23
N TYR A 86 -6.58 5.45 -7.10
CA TYR A 86 -7.56 4.56 -7.75
C TYR A 86 -7.36 4.51 -9.28
N ALA A 87 -7.23 5.66 -9.94
CA ALA A 87 -7.01 5.72 -11.40
C ALA A 87 -5.70 5.00 -11.81
N GLY A 88 -4.64 5.16 -11.02
CA GLY A 88 -3.38 4.46 -11.23
C GLY A 88 -3.53 2.94 -11.12
N LEU A 89 -4.15 2.45 -10.02
CA LEU A 89 -4.41 1.02 -9.82
C LEU A 89 -5.29 0.45 -10.93
N HIS A 90 -6.36 1.15 -11.31
CA HIS A 90 -7.23 0.75 -12.42
C HIS A 90 -6.43 0.58 -13.72
N THR A 91 -5.62 1.56 -14.08
CA THR A 91 -4.81 1.53 -15.30
C THR A 91 -3.81 0.37 -15.29
N LEU A 92 -3.15 0.11 -14.16
CA LEU A 92 -2.21 -1.01 -14.03
C LEU A 92 -2.93 -2.37 -14.12
N CYS A 93 -4.13 -2.50 -13.55
CA CYS A 93 -4.96 -3.69 -13.67
C CYS A 93 -5.35 -3.95 -15.14
N GLU A 94 -5.85 -2.94 -15.87
CA GLU A 94 -6.20 -3.04 -17.28
C GLU A 94 -5.01 -3.45 -18.16
N ARG A 95 -3.82 -2.97 -17.84
CA ARG A 95 -2.58 -3.34 -18.53
C ARG A 95 -2.02 -4.69 -18.12
N LYS A 96 -2.63 -5.34 -17.13
CA LYS A 96 -2.16 -6.60 -16.55
C LYS A 96 -0.73 -6.50 -15.99
N CYS A 97 -0.33 -5.32 -15.52
CA CYS A 97 0.94 -5.13 -14.82
C CYS A 97 0.92 -5.85 -13.48
N SER A 98 2.06 -6.38 -13.07
CA SER A 98 2.26 -6.77 -11.68
C SER A 98 2.60 -5.53 -10.84
N PHE A 99 1.98 -5.38 -9.69
CA PHE A 99 2.29 -4.25 -8.83
C PHE A 99 2.09 -4.58 -7.35
N VAL A 100 2.84 -3.87 -6.51
CA VAL A 100 2.66 -3.83 -5.06
C VAL A 100 2.65 -2.37 -4.64
N PHE A 101 1.56 -1.93 -4.01
CA PHE A 101 1.41 -0.58 -3.47
C PHE A 101 1.15 -0.62 -1.98
N THR A 102 1.81 0.28 -1.23
CA THR A 102 1.42 0.59 0.14
C THR A 102 0.63 1.90 0.17
N SER A 103 -0.32 2.00 1.06
CA SER A 103 -1.10 3.22 1.25
C SER A 103 -1.67 3.28 2.65
N HIS A 104 -1.74 4.49 3.22
CA HIS A 104 -2.47 4.80 4.44
C HIS A 104 -3.87 5.37 4.17
N LEU A 105 -4.27 5.47 2.91
CA LEU A 105 -5.58 5.99 2.51
C LEU A 105 -6.69 4.94 2.75
N HIS A 106 -7.12 4.81 4.00
CA HIS A 106 -8.14 3.82 4.38
C HIS A 106 -9.44 3.98 3.58
N GLN A 107 -9.83 5.23 3.29
CA GLN A 107 -11.04 5.53 2.50
C GLN A 107 -10.98 5.03 1.04
N LEU A 108 -9.81 4.65 0.54
CA LEU A 108 -9.69 3.99 -0.77
C LEU A 108 -10.45 2.66 -0.78
N MET A 109 -10.47 1.96 0.36
CA MET A 109 -11.21 0.70 0.52
C MET A 109 -12.73 0.88 0.62
N ASP A 110 -13.20 2.09 0.93
CA ASP A 110 -14.63 2.40 0.98
C ASP A 110 -15.24 2.64 -0.41
N LEU A 111 -14.39 2.74 -1.45
CA LEU A 111 -14.86 2.87 -2.83
C LEU A 111 -15.40 1.53 -3.34
N PRO A 112 -16.68 1.43 -3.74
CA PRO A 112 -17.21 0.18 -4.33
C PRO A 112 -16.40 -0.29 -5.54
N GLN A 113 -15.85 0.65 -6.31
CA GLN A 113 -15.10 0.39 -7.53
C GLN A 113 -13.77 -0.33 -7.26
N ILE A 114 -13.13 -0.16 -6.10
CA ILE A 114 -11.86 -0.82 -5.78
C ILE A 114 -12.02 -2.34 -5.74
N HIS A 115 -13.19 -2.81 -5.28
CA HIS A 115 -13.51 -4.22 -5.16
C HIS A 115 -13.87 -4.89 -6.49
N THR A 116 -14.05 -4.09 -7.55
CA THR A 116 -14.32 -4.59 -8.91
C THR A 116 -13.07 -4.66 -9.77
N LEU A 117 -11.93 -4.15 -9.29
CA LEU A 117 -10.68 -4.22 -10.03
C LEU A 117 -10.22 -5.68 -10.18
N PRO A 118 -9.93 -6.12 -11.42
CA PRO A 118 -9.53 -7.49 -11.66
C PRO A 118 -8.17 -7.78 -11.00
N ASN A 119 -8.07 -8.91 -10.31
CA ASN A 119 -6.83 -9.41 -9.71
C ASN A 119 -6.21 -8.53 -8.60
N LEU A 120 -6.88 -7.50 -8.12
CA LEU A 120 -6.44 -6.72 -6.97
C LEU A 120 -6.63 -7.51 -5.68
N LYS A 121 -5.57 -7.65 -4.88
CA LYS A 121 -5.60 -8.23 -3.54
C LYS A 121 -5.19 -7.18 -2.53
N VAL A 122 -5.87 -7.17 -1.40
CA VAL A 122 -5.60 -6.25 -0.30
C VAL A 122 -5.02 -7.04 0.88
N TYR A 123 -3.94 -6.52 1.44
CA TYR A 123 -3.26 -7.11 2.59
C TYR A 123 -2.89 -6.02 3.59
N HIS A 124 -2.65 -6.44 4.83
CA HIS A 124 -2.06 -5.60 5.87
C HIS A 124 -0.96 -6.36 6.60
N LEU A 125 -0.05 -5.63 7.22
CA LEU A 125 0.95 -6.22 8.12
C LEU A 125 0.31 -6.48 9.49
N GLU A 126 0.44 -7.73 9.96
CA GLU A 126 -0.11 -8.14 11.24
C GLU A 126 0.63 -7.46 12.40
N ILE A 127 -0.16 -6.88 13.30
CA ILE A 127 0.31 -6.30 14.55
C ILE A 127 -0.55 -6.89 15.66
N THR A 128 0.10 -7.43 16.67
CA THR A 128 -0.55 -7.97 17.85
C THR A 128 -0.22 -7.12 19.07
N ASN A 129 -1.14 -7.06 20.02
CA ASN A 129 -0.92 -6.42 21.32
C ASN A 129 -0.75 -7.54 22.35
N ASP A 130 0.40 -7.56 23.00
CA ASP A 130 0.68 -8.46 24.12
C ASP A 130 0.97 -7.64 25.36
N ASN A 131 0.02 -7.65 26.30
CA ASN A 131 0.10 -6.93 27.57
C ASN A 131 0.44 -5.43 27.43
N GLY A 132 -0.19 -4.73 26.46
CA GLY A 132 0.06 -3.32 26.19
C GLY A 132 1.28 -3.06 25.27
N LYS A 133 2.06 -4.10 24.95
CA LYS A 133 3.20 -3.97 24.03
C LYS A 133 2.80 -4.37 22.60
N LEU A 134 3.07 -3.49 21.64
CA LEU A 134 2.83 -3.79 20.24
C LEU A 134 3.93 -4.68 19.66
N ILE A 135 3.53 -5.82 19.11
CA ILE A 135 4.42 -6.76 18.42
C ILE A 135 4.14 -6.68 16.92
N TYR A 136 5.16 -6.30 16.18
CA TYR A 136 5.13 -6.20 14.71
C TYR A 136 5.54 -7.55 14.12
N ASN A 137 4.57 -8.41 13.83
CA ASN A 137 4.85 -9.75 13.31
C ASN A 137 5.41 -9.75 11.88
N ARG A 138 5.29 -8.63 11.17
CA ARG A 138 5.72 -8.45 9.78
C ARG A 138 5.18 -9.52 8.82
N LYS A 139 4.07 -10.16 9.17
CA LYS A 139 3.37 -11.13 8.32
C LYS A 139 2.23 -10.43 7.60
N LEU A 140 2.08 -10.74 6.32
CA LEU A 140 0.95 -10.28 5.53
C LEU A 140 -0.31 -11.09 5.89
N LYS A 141 -1.39 -10.38 6.19
CA LYS A 141 -2.73 -10.92 6.39
C LYS A 141 -3.65 -10.37 5.33
N SER A 142 -4.57 -11.20 4.83
CA SER A 142 -5.55 -10.78 3.85
C SER A 142 -6.55 -9.78 4.44
N GLY A 143 -6.91 -8.79 3.64
CA GLY A 143 -7.86 -7.74 3.99
C GLY A 143 -7.20 -6.46 4.51
N GLN A 144 -8.07 -5.49 4.82
CA GLN A 144 -7.67 -4.19 5.36
C GLN A 144 -7.26 -4.31 6.83
N GLY A 145 -6.20 -3.59 7.22
CA GLY A 145 -5.79 -3.45 8.62
C GLY A 145 -6.72 -2.53 9.42
N PRO A 146 -6.63 -2.56 10.75
CA PRO A 146 -7.44 -1.68 11.62
C PRO A 146 -7.10 -0.21 11.40
N SER A 147 -8.12 0.65 11.32
CA SER A 147 -7.99 2.10 11.09
C SER A 147 -7.48 2.89 12.30
N VAL A 148 -7.57 2.34 13.51
CA VAL A 148 -7.29 3.05 14.79
C VAL A 148 -5.92 2.69 15.36
N TYR A 149 -4.95 2.50 14.50
CA TYR A 149 -3.62 2.05 14.92
C TYR A 149 -2.83 3.13 15.67
N GLY A 150 -2.93 4.39 15.27
CA GLY A 150 -2.18 5.50 15.86
C GLY A 150 -2.41 5.65 17.38
N MET A 151 -3.66 5.57 17.83
CA MET A 151 -3.98 5.68 19.26
C MET A 151 -3.40 4.51 20.07
N LYS A 152 -3.41 3.28 19.53
CA LYS A 152 -2.78 2.12 20.17
C LYS A 152 -1.26 2.27 20.30
N VAL A 153 -0.62 2.93 19.35
CA VAL A 153 0.82 3.26 19.45
C VAL A 153 1.04 4.27 20.57
N CYS A 154 0.22 5.31 20.68
CA CYS A 154 0.30 6.30 21.76
C CYS A 154 0.15 5.64 23.14
N GLU A 155 -0.81 4.74 23.30
CA GLU A 155 -1.00 3.95 24.52
C GLU A 155 0.23 3.09 24.83
N ALA A 156 0.72 2.34 23.83
CA ALA A 156 1.86 1.44 24.00
C ALA A 156 3.18 2.17 24.29
N LEU A 157 3.32 3.43 23.84
CA LEU A 157 4.45 4.29 24.14
C LEU A 157 4.32 5.01 25.51
N GLY A 158 3.23 4.80 26.22
CA GLY A 158 3.02 5.34 27.56
C GLY A 158 2.74 6.84 27.59
N LEU A 159 2.03 7.39 26.60
CA LEU A 159 1.57 8.78 26.68
C LEU A 159 0.67 8.96 27.91
N PRO A 160 0.68 10.16 28.55
CA PRO A 160 -0.14 10.44 29.73
C PRO A 160 -1.63 10.13 29.47
N GLN A 161 -2.32 9.55 30.47
CA GLN A 161 -3.72 9.17 30.36
C GLN A 161 -4.61 10.37 30.01
N GLU A 162 -4.34 11.53 30.60
CA GLU A 162 -5.05 12.78 30.29
C GLU A 162 -5.00 13.13 28.80
N PHE A 163 -3.83 12.96 28.16
CA PHE A 163 -3.67 13.15 26.72
C PHE A 163 -4.53 12.16 25.91
N LEU A 164 -4.50 10.89 26.31
CA LEU A 164 -5.26 9.82 25.64
C LEU A 164 -6.78 10.04 25.79
N ASP A 165 -7.23 10.49 26.96
CA ASP A 165 -8.64 10.79 27.23
C ASP A 165 -9.13 11.96 26.37
N ILE A 166 -8.34 13.04 26.26
CA ILE A 166 -8.64 14.17 25.39
C ILE A 166 -8.72 13.71 23.92
N ALA A 167 -7.72 12.95 23.45
CA ALA A 167 -7.70 12.47 22.07
C ALA A 167 -8.89 11.55 21.74
N ASN A 168 -9.27 10.67 22.67
CA ASN A 168 -10.42 9.77 22.51
C ASN A 168 -11.77 10.49 22.64
N SER A 169 -11.82 11.68 23.26
CA SER A 169 -13.05 12.49 23.39
C SER A 169 -13.41 13.23 22.12
N ILE A 170 -12.48 13.30 21.15
CA ILE A 170 -12.71 13.98 19.88
C ILE A 170 -13.47 13.06 18.94
N ASP A 171 -14.76 13.31 18.76
CA ASP A 171 -15.60 12.66 17.75
C ASP A 171 -15.27 13.24 16.36
N ILE A 172 -14.36 12.61 15.63
CA ILE A 172 -14.23 12.86 14.20
C ILE A 172 -15.39 12.12 13.54
N VAL A 173 -16.38 12.86 13.06
CA VAL A 173 -17.47 12.32 12.24
C VAL A 173 -16.85 11.86 10.92
N GLU A 174 -16.30 10.65 10.91
CA GLU A 174 -16.11 9.94 9.66
C GLU A 174 -17.49 9.76 9.05
N ASN A 175 -17.70 10.29 7.85
CA ASN A 175 -18.93 10.05 7.07
C ASN A 175 -19.02 8.54 6.78
N LYS A 176 -19.43 7.77 7.77
CA LYS A 176 -19.83 6.37 7.63
C LYS A 176 -21.13 6.34 6.83
N LYS A 177 -21.02 6.46 5.52
CA LYS A 177 -22.07 5.93 4.66
C LYS A 177 -22.11 4.43 4.92
N LYS A 178 -23.27 3.98 5.43
CA LYS A 178 -23.62 2.61 5.79
C LYS A 178 -22.95 1.61 4.84
N SER A 179 -22.12 0.73 5.39
CA SER A 179 -21.61 -0.45 4.73
C SER A 179 -22.78 -1.28 4.21
N SER A 180 -22.89 -1.37 2.91
CA SER A 180 -23.76 -2.36 2.25
C SER A 180 -23.19 -3.76 2.54
N PRO A 181 -24.02 -4.76 2.90
CA PRO A 181 -23.55 -6.11 3.15
C PRO A 181 -23.32 -6.82 1.80
N TYR A 182 -22.15 -6.63 1.22
CA TYR A 182 -21.74 -7.47 0.10
C TYR A 182 -20.85 -8.62 0.58
N ASN A 183 -21.54 -9.69 0.99
CA ASN A 183 -20.97 -11.03 1.02
C ASN A 183 -20.87 -11.52 -0.43
N LYS A 184 -19.70 -11.46 -1.03
CA LYS A 184 -19.36 -12.28 -2.19
C LYS A 184 -17.94 -12.79 -2.09
N LYS A 185 -17.85 -14.10 -1.91
CA LYS A 185 -16.69 -14.95 -2.19
C LYS A 185 -16.17 -14.61 -3.59
N VAL A 186 -15.04 -13.96 -3.70
CA VAL A 186 -14.30 -13.85 -4.95
C VAL A 186 -13.22 -14.91 -4.91
N VAL A 187 -13.39 -15.93 -5.73
CA VAL A 187 -12.40 -16.98 -6.00
C VAL A 187 -11.33 -16.35 -6.87
N LEU A 188 -10.09 -16.52 -6.47
CA LEU A 188 -8.90 -15.98 -7.10
C LEU A 188 -8.14 -17.10 -7.80
N ASP A 189 -7.97 -16.96 -9.11
CA ASP A 189 -6.91 -17.64 -9.84
C ASP A 189 -5.95 -16.62 -10.45
N LYS A 190 -4.67 -16.83 -10.17
CA LYS A 190 -3.47 -16.20 -10.72
C LYS A 190 -3.17 -14.76 -10.30
N CYS A 191 -2.59 -14.58 -9.13
CA CYS A 191 -1.55 -13.58 -8.90
C CYS A 191 -0.63 -14.01 -7.76
N LEU A 192 0.64 -14.16 -8.09
CA LEU A 192 1.84 -14.18 -7.25
C LEU A 192 1.66 -14.61 -5.78
N SER A 193 1.95 -15.86 -5.48
CA SER A 193 2.42 -16.28 -4.16
C SER A 193 3.86 -15.78 -3.98
N LEU A 194 4.00 -14.51 -3.59
CA LEU A 194 5.26 -13.94 -3.11
C LEU A 194 5.21 -13.97 -1.59
N ILE A 195 5.75 -15.00 -0.99
CA ILE A 195 6.31 -15.00 0.37
C ILE A 195 7.55 -15.86 0.39
#